data_3ad982afe96a51dd0fc26fdb38d3d7c7
#
_entry.id   3ad982afe96a51dd0fc26fdb38d3d7c7
#
_cell.length_a   1.000
_cell.length_b   1.000
_cell.length_c   1.000
_cell.angle_alpha   90.00
_cell.angle_beta   90.00
_cell.angle_gamma   90.00
#
_symmetry.space_group_name_H-M   'P 1'
#
loop_
_entity.id
_entity.type
_entity.pdbx_description
1 polymer ?
#
loop_
_entity_poly.entity_id
_entity_poly.type
_entity_poly.pdbx_seq_one_letter_code
_entity_poly.pdbx_strand_id
1 'polypeptide(L)'
;LSGNKKIYAPVIAYGGVCRAEYSMSLSALYVKTLQERPDISFFSTGILFESLVSRARNSAAAAALHYKCDYLLFIDADVAFDASDVFKLIDHDKDVVSGVYPKKYISHNKASYLAKHNNKVFENPDWSAFATDFATEINEPFLNQVANGDKLIEVDYAATGFMLIKTNVFKKIAKERPDLKYINEVDGYSSWGENFYNFFPANINPKSYKYESEDYGFCNLWRSLEGQIWVDPSIELQHIGNYAFKGSLKSQADIYHKSIKT
;
A
#
# COMPACT_ATOMS: atom_id res chain seq x y z
N LEU A 1 22.68 -17.77 10.27
CA LEU A 1 22.73 -16.59 9.40
C LEU A 1 21.42 -16.55 8.63
N SER A 2 20.51 -15.62 8.92
CA SER A 2 19.31 -15.39 8.12
C SER A 2 19.78 -15.01 6.71
N GLY A 3 19.31 -15.74 5.69
CA GLY A 3 19.63 -15.44 4.30
C GLY A 3 19.23 -14.01 3.94
N ASN A 4 19.89 -13.43 2.94
CA ASN A 4 19.58 -12.09 2.44
C ASN A 4 18.14 -12.05 1.89
N LYS A 5 17.26 -11.23 2.47
CA LYS A 5 15.85 -11.06 2.03
C LYS A 5 15.82 -10.35 0.68
N LYS A 6 15.29 -11.02 -0.33
CA LYS A 6 15.19 -10.48 -1.69
C LYS A 6 13.82 -9.85 -1.92
N ILE A 7 13.80 -8.55 -2.20
CA ILE A 7 12.59 -7.77 -2.37
C ILE A 7 12.50 -7.24 -3.80
N TYR A 8 11.41 -7.54 -4.47
CA TYR A 8 11.07 -6.96 -5.76
C TYR A 8 10.18 -5.74 -5.54
N ALA A 9 10.63 -4.57 -6.00
CA ALA A 9 9.92 -3.30 -5.92
C ALA A 9 9.72 -2.74 -7.35
N PRO A 10 8.70 -3.20 -8.10
CA PRO A 10 8.48 -2.74 -9.48
C PRO A 10 8.06 -1.28 -9.52
N VAL A 11 8.50 -0.58 -10.57
CA VAL A 11 7.97 0.75 -10.91
C VAL A 11 6.78 0.55 -11.85
N ILE A 12 5.57 0.72 -11.33
CA ILE A 12 4.34 0.66 -12.13
C ILE A 12 3.97 2.09 -12.54
N ALA A 13 4.11 2.40 -13.83
CA ALA A 13 3.89 3.76 -14.34
C ALA A 13 3.21 3.73 -15.72
N TYR A 14 1.89 3.93 -15.74
CA TYR A 14 1.08 3.87 -16.97
C TYR A 14 1.62 4.77 -18.08
N GLY A 15 1.92 6.05 -17.80
CA GLY A 15 2.44 6.98 -18.79
C GLY A 15 3.97 6.92 -18.97
N GLY A 16 4.66 5.91 -18.41
CA GLY A 16 6.13 5.85 -18.41
C GLY A 16 6.79 6.93 -17.54
N VAL A 17 6.03 7.61 -16.68
CA VAL A 17 6.51 8.70 -15.82
C VAL A 17 6.17 8.43 -14.35
N CYS A 18 7.02 8.91 -13.46
CA CYS A 18 6.78 8.92 -12.02
C CYS A 18 7.03 10.32 -11.45
N ARG A 19 6.54 10.58 -10.24
CA ARG A 19 6.80 11.85 -9.57
C ARG A 19 8.26 11.91 -9.09
N ALA A 20 8.84 13.12 -9.12
CA ALA A 20 10.21 13.33 -8.67
C ALA A 20 10.40 12.90 -7.21
N GLU A 21 9.42 13.18 -6.36
CA GLU A 21 9.42 12.81 -4.94
C GLU A 21 9.49 11.28 -4.75
N TYR A 22 8.73 10.52 -5.56
CA TYR A 22 8.82 9.05 -5.59
C TYR A 22 10.24 8.60 -5.95
N SER A 23 10.82 9.17 -7.03
CA SER A 23 12.17 8.80 -7.48
C SER A 23 13.23 9.11 -6.43
N MET A 24 13.10 10.24 -5.73
CA MET A 24 14.00 10.62 -4.62
C MET A 24 13.85 9.66 -3.43
N SER A 25 12.62 9.30 -3.05
CA SER A 25 12.35 8.32 -1.99
C SER A 25 12.93 6.94 -2.33
N LEU A 26 12.75 6.48 -3.57
CA LEU A 26 13.28 5.20 -4.04
C LEU A 26 14.81 5.20 -4.05
N SER A 27 15.44 6.28 -4.50
CA SER A 27 16.90 6.44 -4.48
C SER A 27 17.44 6.43 -3.05
N ALA A 28 16.78 7.14 -2.15
CA ALA A 28 17.14 7.16 -0.72
C ALA A 28 16.99 5.76 -0.09
N LEU A 29 15.96 4.99 -0.47
CA LEU A 29 15.77 3.61 -0.01
C LEU A 29 16.95 2.72 -0.41
N TYR A 30 17.42 2.79 -1.66
CA TYR A 30 18.57 1.98 -2.10
C TYR A 30 19.84 2.37 -1.36
N VAL A 31 20.13 3.66 -1.23
CA VAL A 31 21.33 4.13 -0.51
C VAL A 31 21.29 3.69 0.95
N LYS A 32 20.16 3.92 1.63
CA LYS A 32 20.01 3.60 3.05
C LYS A 32 20.05 2.08 3.30
N THR A 33 19.52 1.29 2.38
CA THR A 33 19.61 -0.17 2.47
C THR A 33 21.04 -0.65 2.42
N LEU A 34 21.87 -0.12 1.52
CA LEU A 34 23.30 -0.48 1.45
C LEU A 34 24.06 -0.11 2.71
N GLN A 35 23.65 0.97 3.38
CA GLN A 35 24.33 1.47 4.59
C GLN A 35 23.87 0.77 5.87
N GLU A 36 22.59 0.48 6.01
CA GLU A 36 21.98 0.11 7.30
C GLU A 36 21.41 -1.32 7.30
N ARG A 37 21.08 -1.90 6.14
CA ARG A 37 20.35 -3.18 6.03
C ARG A 37 21.01 -4.15 5.03
N PRO A 38 22.25 -4.61 5.32
CA PRO A 38 22.95 -5.56 4.45
C PRO A 38 22.28 -6.94 4.37
N ASP A 39 21.27 -7.18 5.23
CA ASP A 39 20.41 -8.36 5.22
C ASP A 39 19.28 -8.30 4.15
N ILE A 40 19.18 -7.19 3.41
CA ILE A 40 18.13 -6.94 2.42
C ILE A 40 18.77 -6.63 1.06
N SER A 41 18.15 -7.12 0.00
CA SER A 41 18.45 -6.70 -1.38
C SER A 41 17.19 -6.32 -2.11
N PHE A 42 17.18 -5.11 -2.69
CA PHE A 42 16.12 -4.64 -3.57
C PHE A 42 16.54 -4.76 -5.03
N PHE A 43 15.57 -5.09 -5.89
CA PHE A 43 15.70 -4.81 -7.31
C PHE A 43 14.38 -4.35 -7.90
N SER A 44 14.45 -3.61 -8.99
CA SER A 44 13.28 -3.04 -9.66
C SER A 44 13.34 -3.30 -11.15
N THR A 45 12.17 -3.43 -11.75
CA THR A 45 11.97 -3.32 -13.20
C THR A 45 10.78 -2.41 -13.45
N GLY A 46 10.70 -1.81 -14.65
CA GLY A 46 9.53 -1.03 -15.04
C GLY A 46 8.41 -1.94 -15.55
N ILE A 47 7.19 -1.69 -15.09
CA ILE A 47 5.94 -2.16 -15.71
C ILE A 47 5.28 -0.90 -16.26
N LEU A 48 5.63 -0.57 -17.51
CA LEU A 48 5.30 0.71 -18.11
C LEU A 48 4.21 0.52 -19.16
N PHE A 49 3.41 1.57 -19.36
CA PHE A 49 2.38 1.64 -20.42
C PHE A 49 1.25 0.59 -20.30
N GLU A 50 1.14 -0.07 -19.15
CA GLU A 50 0.03 -0.99 -18.88
C GLU A 50 -1.20 -0.20 -18.41
N SER A 51 -2.25 -0.22 -19.22
CA SER A 51 -3.47 0.58 -18.96
C SER A 51 -4.39 -0.02 -17.89
N LEU A 52 -4.27 -1.32 -17.63
CA LEU A 52 -5.05 -2.02 -16.61
C LEU A 52 -4.22 -2.21 -15.35
N VAL A 53 -4.49 -1.44 -14.32
CA VAL A 53 -3.75 -1.51 -13.06
C VAL A 53 -3.78 -2.91 -12.45
N SER A 54 -4.90 -3.63 -12.51
CA SER A 54 -5.02 -5.02 -12.07
C SER A 54 -4.04 -5.94 -12.80
N ARG A 55 -3.90 -5.78 -14.13
CA ARG A 55 -2.96 -6.58 -14.92
C ARG A 55 -1.51 -6.19 -14.63
N ALA A 56 -1.22 -4.91 -14.40
CA ALA A 56 0.11 -4.46 -13.98
C ALA A 56 0.52 -5.11 -12.64
N ARG A 57 -0.38 -5.14 -11.65
CA ARG A 57 -0.12 -5.78 -10.34
C ARG A 57 0.01 -7.30 -10.46
N ASN A 58 -0.80 -7.95 -11.29
CA ASN A 58 -0.65 -9.39 -11.57
C ASN A 58 0.69 -9.69 -12.23
N SER A 59 1.16 -8.84 -13.16
CA SER A 59 2.47 -8.97 -13.78
C SER A 59 3.61 -8.78 -12.78
N ALA A 60 3.47 -7.85 -11.83
CA ALA A 60 4.42 -7.67 -10.75
C ALA A 60 4.51 -8.91 -9.84
N ALA A 61 3.37 -9.51 -9.49
CA ALA A 61 3.35 -10.75 -8.70
C ALA A 61 3.99 -11.93 -9.47
N ALA A 62 3.68 -12.07 -10.76
CA ALA A 62 4.30 -13.07 -11.61
C ALA A 62 5.83 -12.91 -11.70
N ALA A 63 6.33 -11.67 -11.83
CA ALA A 63 7.75 -11.36 -11.82
C ALA A 63 8.40 -11.71 -10.47
N ALA A 64 7.79 -11.32 -9.35
CA ALA A 64 8.30 -11.64 -8.01
C ALA A 64 8.47 -13.15 -7.80
N LEU A 65 7.51 -13.95 -8.27
CA LEU A 65 7.56 -15.40 -8.24
C LEU A 65 8.65 -15.95 -9.17
N HIS A 66 8.74 -15.45 -10.40
CA HIS A 66 9.74 -15.86 -11.40
C HIS A 66 11.16 -15.61 -10.90
N TYR A 67 11.41 -14.41 -10.35
CA TYR A 67 12.71 -14.03 -9.80
C TYR A 67 13.00 -14.63 -8.42
N LYS A 68 12.09 -15.43 -7.88
CA LYS A 68 12.21 -16.09 -6.56
C LYS A 68 12.51 -15.09 -5.45
N CYS A 69 11.75 -14.00 -5.41
CA CYS A 69 11.83 -13.01 -4.34
C CYS A 69 11.11 -13.50 -3.10
N ASP A 70 11.55 -13.04 -1.93
CA ASP A 70 10.86 -13.30 -0.67
C ASP A 70 9.65 -12.39 -0.52
N TYR A 71 9.75 -11.15 -1.03
CA TYR A 71 8.71 -10.14 -0.93
C TYR A 71 8.49 -9.41 -2.26
N LEU A 72 7.25 -8.96 -2.43
CA LEU A 72 6.85 -7.95 -3.40
C LEU A 72 6.47 -6.67 -2.64
N LEU A 73 7.11 -5.55 -2.96
CA LEU A 73 6.81 -4.24 -2.41
C LEU A 73 6.15 -3.38 -3.49
N PHE A 74 4.88 -3.08 -3.30
CA PHE A 74 4.20 -2.09 -4.10
C PHE A 74 4.39 -0.70 -3.53
N ILE A 75 4.78 0.24 -4.39
CA ILE A 75 4.79 1.68 -4.12
C ILE A 75 4.27 2.34 -5.39
N ASP A 76 3.15 3.07 -5.29
CA ASP A 76 2.61 3.80 -6.43
C ASP A 76 3.57 4.92 -6.86
N ALA A 77 3.71 5.14 -8.16
CA ALA A 77 4.68 6.06 -8.76
C ALA A 77 4.46 7.56 -8.41
N ASP A 78 3.49 7.83 -7.56
CA ASP A 78 3.14 9.15 -7.04
C ASP A 78 3.01 9.19 -5.51
N VAL A 79 3.56 8.18 -4.82
CA VAL A 79 3.68 8.13 -3.35
C VAL A 79 5.11 8.44 -2.95
N ALA A 80 5.31 9.46 -2.11
CA ALA A 80 6.59 9.76 -1.46
C ALA A 80 6.61 9.18 -0.05
N PHE A 81 7.77 8.65 0.36
CA PHE A 81 7.94 7.89 1.62
C PHE A 81 9.35 8.06 2.17
N ASP A 82 9.55 7.77 3.46
CA ASP A 82 10.87 7.61 4.05
C ASP A 82 11.34 6.15 3.92
N ALA A 83 12.63 5.94 3.66
CA ALA A 83 13.21 4.60 3.55
C ALA A 83 13.02 3.75 4.82
N SER A 84 13.02 4.38 6.00
CA SER A 84 12.77 3.70 7.28
C SER A 84 11.36 3.09 7.37
N ASP A 85 10.38 3.65 6.65
CA ASP A 85 9.02 3.11 6.65
C ASP A 85 8.95 1.77 5.93
N VAL A 86 9.75 1.58 4.87
CA VAL A 86 9.90 0.27 4.22
C VAL A 86 10.56 -0.73 5.17
N PHE A 87 11.56 -0.31 5.93
CA PHE A 87 12.20 -1.20 6.93
C PHE A 87 11.23 -1.60 8.03
N LYS A 88 10.36 -0.69 8.51
CA LYS A 88 9.28 -1.03 9.45
C LYS A 88 8.38 -2.13 8.89
N LEU A 89 7.93 -2.01 7.63
CA LEU A 89 7.11 -3.05 7.00
C LEU A 89 7.80 -4.42 7.00
N ILE A 90 9.10 -4.46 6.68
CA ILE A 90 9.90 -5.69 6.65
C ILE A 90 10.06 -6.29 8.05
N ASP A 91 10.29 -5.44 9.06
CA ASP A 91 10.56 -5.85 10.44
C ASP A 91 9.29 -6.33 11.16
N HIS A 92 8.10 -5.93 10.70
CA HIS A 92 6.83 -6.49 11.17
C HIS A 92 6.64 -7.97 10.83
N ASP A 93 7.35 -8.48 9.83
CA ASP A 93 7.33 -9.88 9.38
C ASP A 93 5.91 -10.46 9.13
N LYS A 94 4.98 -9.63 8.70
CA LYS A 94 3.61 -10.04 8.35
C LYS A 94 3.55 -10.53 6.91
N ASP A 95 2.55 -11.38 6.60
CA ASP A 95 2.32 -11.87 5.24
C ASP A 95 1.89 -10.75 4.30
N VAL A 96 1.02 -9.85 4.78
CA VAL A 96 0.58 -8.63 4.10
C VAL A 96 0.58 -7.49 5.09
N VAL A 97 1.34 -6.44 4.83
CA VAL A 97 1.41 -5.24 5.66
C VAL A 97 1.54 -3.98 4.81
N SER A 98 0.87 -2.91 5.22
CA SER A 98 0.77 -1.67 4.45
C SER A 98 0.97 -0.44 5.34
N GLY A 99 1.51 0.61 4.77
CA GLY A 99 1.34 1.98 5.25
C GLY A 99 0.11 2.60 4.60
N VAL A 100 -0.52 3.55 5.26
CA VAL A 100 -1.73 4.20 4.75
C VAL A 100 -1.41 5.59 4.25
N TYR A 101 -1.72 5.86 3.00
CA TYR A 101 -1.50 7.17 2.38
C TYR A 101 -2.81 7.97 2.23
N PRO A 102 -2.72 9.31 2.26
CA PRO A 102 -3.88 10.18 2.09
C PRO A 102 -4.42 10.12 0.66
N LYS A 103 -5.72 10.28 0.51
CA LYS A 103 -6.35 10.49 -0.81
C LYS A 103 -6.02 11.90 -1.33
N LYS A 104 -6.03 12.08 -2.67
CA LYS A 104 -5.71 13.36 -3.33
C LYS A 104 -6.84 14.38 -3.27
N TYR A 105 -7.43 14.57 -2.09
CA TYR A 105 -8.40 15.65 -1.84
C TYR A 105 -8.47 16.03 -0.36
N ILE A 106 -9.02 17.20 -0.11
CA ILE A 106 -9.33 17.69 1.23
C ILE A 106 -10.82 17.45 1.48
N SER A 107 -11.15 16.76 2.55
CA SER A 107 -12.52 16.50 2.96
C SER A 107 -13.15 17.79 3.51
N HIS A 108 -14.14 18.32 2.79
CA HIS A 108 -14.87 19.52 3.22
C HIS A 108 -15.56 19.31 4.58
N ASN A 109 -16.07 18.11 4.84
CA ASN A 109 -16.72 17.78 6.11
C ASN A 109 -15.72 17.86 7.27
N LYS A 110 -14.53 17.27 7.12
CA LYS A 110 -13.46 17.36 8.12
C LYS A 110 -12.98 18.79 8.30
N ALA A 111 -12.75 19.54 7.22
CA ALA A 111 -12.35 20.93 7.29
C ALA A 111 -13.41 21.79 8.03
N SER A 112 -14.70 21.60 7.72
CA SER A 112 -15.81 22.28 8.41
C SER A 112 -15.89 21.91 9.89
N TYR A 113 -15.67 20.65 10.21
CA TYR A 113 -15.61 20.19 11.60
C TYR A 113 -14.46 20.87 12.36
N LEU A 114 -13.24 20.88 11.78
CA LEU A 114 -12.06 21.53 12.38
C LEU A 114 -12.29 23.03 12.60
N ALA A 115 -12.91 23.72 11.65
CA ALA A 115 -13.21 25.15 11.77
C ALA A 115 -14.14 25.45 12.95
N LYS A 116 -15.07 24.54 13.25
CA LYS A 116 -16.04 24.69 14.35
C LYS A 116 -15.47 24.31 15.73
N HIS A 117 -14.65 23.26 15.77
CA HIS A 117 -14.27 22.62 17.03
C HIS A 117 -12.79 22.75 17.38
N ASN A 118 -11.93 23.03 16.39
CA ASN A 118 -10.47 23.14 16.58
C ASN A 118 -9.85 24.08 15.54
N ASN A 119 -10.30 25.34 15.51
CA ASN A 119 -9.85 26.32 14.52
C ASN A 119 -8.36 26.62 14.57
N LYS A 120 -7.67 26.41 15.69
CA LYS A 120 -6.22 26.57 15.83
C LYS A 120 -5.42 25.65 14.90
N VAL A 121 -6.02 24.55 14.43
CA VAL A 121 -5.38 23.68 13.44
C VAL A 121 -5.00 24.44 12.17
N PHE A 122 -5.77 25.45 11.78
CA PHE A 122 -5.50 26.27 10.58
C PHE A 122 -4.30 27.21 10.71
N GLU A 123 -3.75 27.39 11.91
CA GLU A 123 -2.49 28.08 12.13
C GLU A 123 -1.28 27.20 11.72
N ASN A 124 -1.48 25.88 11.60
CA ASN A 124 -0.47 24.96 11.10
C ASN A 124 -0.43 25.01 9.56
N PRO A 125 0.75 25.28 8.93
CA PRO A 125 0.88 25.26 7.47
C PRO A 125 0.43 23.93 6.83
N ASP A 126 0.56 22.82 7.53
CA ASP A 126 0.15 21.48 7.07
C ASP A 126 -1.26 21.09 7.55
N TRP A 127 -2.14 22.06 7.85
CA TRP A 127 -3.50 21.81 8.38
C TRP A 127 -4.31 20.82 7.52
N SER A 128 -4.05 20.75 6.23
CA SER A 128 -4.73 19.83 5.31
C SER A 128 -4.52 18.36 5.69
N ALA A 129 -3.40 18.03 6.37
CA ALA A 129 -3.13 16.69 6.88
C ALA A 129 -4.19 16.20 7.89
N PHE A 130 -4.88 17.12 8.55
CA PHE A 130 -5.96 16.83 9.50
C PHE A 130 -7.34 16.72 8.82
N ALA A 131 -7.45 17.15 7.57
CA ALA A 131 -8.71 17.20 6.82
C ALA A 131 -8.72 16.29 5.57
N THR A 132 -7.73 15.41 5.41
CA THR A 132 -7.72 14.42 4.33
C THR A 132 -8.37 13.10 4.77
N ASP A 133 -8.84 12.30 3.80
CA ASP A 133 -9.20 10.90 4.01
C ASP A 133 -8.06 10.01 3.53
N PHE A 134 -8.01 8.78 4.04
CA PHE A 134 -6.98 7.81 3.72
C PHE A 134 -7.49 6.70 2.80
N ALA A 135 -6.57 6.03 2.13
CA ALA A 135 -6.84 4.91 1.24
C ALA A 135 -6.96 3.58 2.03
N THR A 136 -7.79 3.59 3.07
CA THR A 136 -8.20 2.42 3.87
C THR A 136 -9.54 2.72 4.53
N GLU A 137 -10.18 1.69 5.08
CA GLU A 137 -11.38 1.89 5.88
C GLU A 137 -11.00 2.33 7.29
N ILE A 138 -11.37 3.56 7.64
CA ILE A 138 -11.17 4.12 8.97
C ILE A 138 -12.52 4.14 9.69
N ASN A 139 -12.65 3.30 10.69
CA ASN A 139 -13.81 3.23 11.58
C ASN A 139 -13.41 3.60 13.02
N GLU A 140 -14.39 3.69 13.92
CA GLU A 140 -14.14 4.05 15.32
C GLU A 140 -13.19 3.05 16.03
N PRO A 141 -13.34 1.71 15.91
CA PRO A 141 -12.39 0.77 16.46
C PRO A 141 -10.94 0.99 15.98
N PHE A 142 -10.74 1.27 14.68
CA PHE A 142 -9.43 1.58 14.13
C PHE A 142 -8.83 2.84 14.76
N LEU A 143 -9.60 3.94 14.85
CA LEU A 143 -9.12 5.18 15.47
C LEU A 143 -8.79 5.00 16.94
N ASN A 144 -9.55 4.18 17.68
CA ASN A 144 -9.26 3.84 19.06
C ASN A 144 -7.93 3.11 19.21
N GLN A 145 -7.63 2.15 18.35
CA GLN A 145 -6.35 1.43 18.35
C GLN A 145 -5.17 2.38 18.04
N VAL A 146 -5.34 3.28 17.04
CA VAL A 146 -4.33 4.31 16.74
C VAL A 146 -4.08 5.22 17.94
N ALA A 147 -5.15 5.68 18.60
CA ALA A 147 -5.06 6.56 19.77
C ALA A 147 -4.42 5.86 20.97
N ASN A 148 -4.62 4.56 21.11
CA ASN A 148 -3.98 3.73 22.14
C ASN A 148 -2.50 3.45 21.86
N GLY A 149 -2.00 3.77 20.68
CA GLY A 149 -0.60 3.58 20.27
C GLY A 149 -0.28 2.18 19.75
N ASP A 150 -1.28 1.46 19.26
CA ASP A 150 -1.08 0.15 18.64
C ASP A 150 -0.17 0.29 17.41
N LYS A 151 0.89 -0.52 17.36
CA LYS A 151 1.90 -0.46 16.29
C LYS A 151 1.44 -1.11 15.00
N LEU A 152 0.52 -2.07 15.10
CA LEU A 152 -0.07 -2.79 13.98
C LEU A 152 -1.55 -2.98 14.23
N ILE A 153 -2.35 -2.71 13.22
CA ILE A 153 -3.81 -2.84 13.27
C ILE A 153 -4.23 -3.77 12.15
N GLU A 154 -4.99 -4.81 12.49
CA GLU A 154 -5.61 -5.68 11.50
C GLU A 154 -6.78 -4.95 10.85
N VAL A 155 -6.85 -5.02 9.50
CA VAL A 155 -7.88 -4.36 8.71
C VAL A 155 -8.46 -5.31 7.67
N ASP A 156 -9.68 -5.01 7.23
CA ASP A 156 -10.29 -5.75 6.13
C ASP A 156 -9.66 -5.40 4.78
N TYR A 157 -9.26 -4.14 4.62
CA TYR A 157 -8.76 -3.60 3.36
C TYR A 157 -7.64 -2.59 3.58
N ALA A 158 -6.61 -2.70 2.73
CA ALA A 158 -5.57 -1.69 2.61
C ALA A 158 -5.24 -1.50 1.12
N ALA A 159 -5.00 -0.26 0.71
CA ALA A 159 -4.61 0.02 -0.66
C ALA A 159 -3.16 -0.41 -0.94
N THR A 160 -2.92 -0.82 -2.17
CA THR A 160 -1.63 -1.38 -2.60
C THR A 160 -0.57 -0.33 -2.91
N GLY A 161 -0.88 0.96 -2.81
CA GLY A 161 0.07 2.03 -3.15
C GLY A 161 1.28 2.15 -2.20
N PHE A 162 1.29 1.45 -1.05
CA PHE A 162 2.47 1.24 -0.20
C PHE A 162 2.28 -0.04 0.62
N MET A 163 2.47 -1.20 -0.02
CA MET A 163 2.16 -2.50 0.57
C MET A 163 3.29 -3.51 0.34
N LEU A 164 3.71 -4.19 1.40
CA LEU A 164 4.66 -5.30 1.36
C LEU A 164 3.92 -6.63 1.49
N ILE A 165 4.18 -7.56 0.56
CA ILE A 165 3.53 -8.87 0.50
C ILE A 165 4.60 -9.95 0.42
N LYS A 166 4.55 -10.96 1.30
CA LYS A 166 5.40 -12.16 1.15
C LYS A 166 4.97 -12.95 -0.09
N THR A 167 5.92 -13.39 -0.91
CA THR A 167 5.59 -14.15 -2.12
C THR A 167 4.89 -15.47 -1.84
N ASN A 168 5.00 -16.01 -0.63
CA ASN A 168 4.24 -17.18 -0.19
C ASN A 168 2.72 -16.97 -0.19
N VAL A 169 2.25 -15.73 -0.06
CA VAL A 169 0.83 -15.36 -0.23
C VAL A 169 0.36 -15.74 -1.64
N PHE A 170 1.11 -15.34 -2.66
CA PHE A 170 0.79 -15.65 -4.06
C PHE A 170 0.87 -17.14 -4.35
N LYS A 171 1.84 -17.85 -3.76
CA LYS A 171 1.95 -19.31 -3.89
C LYS A 171 0.75 -20.03 -3.27
N LYS A 172 0.29 -19.57 -2.08
CA LYS A 172 -0.91 -20.12 -1.42
C LYS A 172 -2.15 -19.83 -2.27
N ILE A 173 -2.33 -18.60 -2.76
CA ILE A 173 -3.46 -18.25 -3.64
C ILE A 173 -3.45 -19.13 -4.91
N ALA A 174 -2.32 -19.24 -5.60
CA ALA A 174 -2.22 -20.03 -6.81
C ALA A 174 -2.54 -21.51 -6.59
N LYS A 175 -2.17 -22.06 -5.43
CA LYS A 175 -2.46 -23.44 -5.05
C LYS A 175 -3.95 -23.64 -4.73
N GLU A 176 -4.55 -22.76 -3.94
CA GLU A 176 -5.94 -22.90 -3.47
C GLU A 176 -6.96 -22.42 -4.52
N ARG A 177 -6.53 -21.58 -5.47
CA ARG A 177 -7.37 -20.98 -6.52
C ARG A 177 -6.71 -21.14 -7.90
N PRO A 178 -6.54 -22.38 -8.39
CA PRO A 178 -5.98 -22.63 -9.72
C PRO A 178 -6.86 -22.09 -10.87
N ASP A 179 -8.14 -21.85 -10.60
CA ASP A 179 -9.11 -21.22 -11.50
C ASP A 179 -8.75 -19.77 -11.87
N LEU A 180 -7.89 -19.11 -11.09
CA LEU A 180 -7.42 -17.74 -11.36
C LEU A 180 -6.26 -17.69 -12.37
N LYS A 181 -5.73 -18.83 -12.80
CA LYS A 181 -4.64 -18.88 -13.80
C LYS A 181 -5.13 -18.36 -15.14
N TYR A 182 -4.32 -17.52 -15.79
CA TYR A 182 -4.62 -17.01 -17.12
C TYR A 182 -3.39 -16.99 -18.03
N ILE A 183 -3.61 -16.91 -19.35
CA ILE A 183 -2.56 -16.75 -20.35
C ILE A 183 -2.29 -15.27 -20.53
N ASN A 184 -1.04 -14.86 -20.31
CA ASN A 184 -0.64 -13.47 -20.55
C ASN A 184 -0.26 -13.30 -22.02
N GLU A 185 -0.87 -12.30 -22.67
CA GLU A 185 -0.60 -11.93 -24.06
C GLU A 185 0.18 -10.60 -24.19
N VAL A 186 0.61 -10.02 -23.03
CA VAL A 186 1.39 -8.79 -23.03
C VAL A 186 2.84 -9.11 -23.38
N ASP A 187 3.35 -8.45 -24.43
CA ASP A 187 4.73 -8.61 -24.86
C ASP A 187 5.74 -8.24 -23.78
N GLY A 188 6.88 -8.92 -23.77
CA GLY A 188 7.98 -8.69 -22.83
C GLY A 188 7.89 -9.47 -21.52
N TYR A 189 6.76 -10.16 -21.24
CA TYR A 189 6.57 -10.93 -19.99
C TYR A 189 6.43 -12.44 -20.20
N SER A 190 6.69 -12.92 -21.41
CA SER A 190 6.54 -14.35 -21.77
C SER A 190 7.34 -15.29 -20.90
N SER A 191 8.51 -14.88 -20.40
CA SER A 191 9.35 -15.68 -19.49
C SER A 191 8.73 -15.96 -18.12
N TRP A 192 7.66 -15.21 -17.72
CA TRP A 192 6.98 -15.38 -16.43
C TRP A 192 5.72 -16.25 -16.53
N GLY A 193 5.45 -16.85 -17.71
CA GLY A 193 4.19 -17.47 -18.14
C GLY A 193 3.49 -18.38 -17.14
N GLU A 194 4.23 -19.22 -16.40
CA GLU A 194 3.63 -20.14 -15.43
C GLU A 194 3.09 -19.46 -14.16
N ASN A 195 3.44 -18.19 -13.92
CA ASN A 195 3.15 -17.46 -12.71
C ASN A 195 1.97 -16.46 -12.85
N PHE A 196 1.29 -16.42 -14.00
CA PHE A 196 0.18 -15.49 -14.22
C PHE A 196 -1.13 -16.02 -13.63
N TYR A 197 -1.56 -15.37 -12.57
CA TYR A 197 -2.86 -15.56 -11.91
C TYR A 197 -3.50 -14.20 -11.65
N ASN A 198 -4.82 -14.16 -11.65
CA ASN A 198 -5.58 -12.96 -11.31
C ASN A 198 -5.60 -12.74 -9.79
N PHE A 199 -4.43 -12.40 -9.22
CA PHE A 199 -4.27 -12.12 -7.79
C PHE A 199 -5.00 -10.84 -7.36
N PHE A 200 -5.13 -9.88 -8.28
CA PHE A 200 -5.73 -8.56 -8.06
C PHE A 200 -6.99 -8.39 -8.91
N PRO A 201 -8.08 -9.14 -8.62
CA PRO A 201 -9.30 -9.06 -9.40
C PRO A 201 -10.06 -7.76 -9.08
N ALA A 202 -10.49 -7.05 -10.13
CA ALA A 202 -11.49 -6.00 -10.01
C ALA A 202 -12.86 -6.60 -10.36
N ASN A 203 -13.81 -6.62 -9.43
CA ASN A 203 -15.09 -7.32 -9.59
C ASN A 203 -16.22 -6.67 -8.79
N ILE A 204 -17.42 -7.21 -8.95
CA ILE A 204 -18.58 -6.86 -8.11
C ILE A 204 -18.58 -7.78 -6.90
N ASN A 205 -18.57 -7.20 -5.70
CA ASN A 205 -18.72 -7.97 -4.47
C ASN A 205 -20.10 -8.65 -4.44
N PRO A 206 -20.18 -9.97 -4.34
CA PRO A 206 -21.45 -10.68 -4.43
C PRO A 206 -22.40 -10.44 -3.24
N LYS A 207 -21.89 -9.93 -2.12
CA LYS A 207 -22.68 -9.63 -0.91
C LYS A 207 -23.17 -8.18 -0.88
N SER A 208 -22.28 -7.23 -1.20
CA SER A 208 -22.58 -5.79 -1.11
C SER A 208 -23.08 -5.19 -2.43
N TYR A 209 -22.91 -5.90 -3.54
CA TYR A 209 -23.15 -5.45 -4.92
C TYR A 209 -22.34 -4.19 -5.31
N LYS A 210 -21.30 -3.86 -4.53
CA LYS A 210 -20.40 -2.76 -4.85
C LYS A 210 -19.30 -3.23 -5.81
N TYR A 211 -18.92 -2.37 -6.74
CA TYR A 211 -17.72 -2.58 -7.54
C TYR A 211 -16.50 -2.39 -6.66
N GLU A 212 -15.61 -3.37 -6.63
CA GLU A 212 -14.36 -3.36 -5.89
C GLU A 212 -13.19 -3.22 -6.85
N SER A 213 -12.29 -2.30 -6.54
CA SER A 213 -11.01 -2.15 -7.23
C SER A 213 -10.09 -3.35 -6.94
N GLU A 214 -8.98 -3.42 -7.65
CA GLU A 214 -8.05 -4.54 -7.62
C GLU A 214 -7.38 -4.76 -6.26
N ASP A 215 -7.17 -3.69 -5.50
CA ASP A 215 -6.63 -3.74 -4.14
C ASP A 215 -7.63 -4.36 -3.16
N TYR A 216 -8.89 -3.96 -3.23
CA TYR A 216 -9.98 -4.61 -2.47
C TYR A 216 -10.17 -6.07 -2.88
N GLY A 217 -10.11 -6.34 -4.18
CA GLY A 217 -10.20 -7.70 -4.71
C GLY A 217 -9.10 -8.62 -4.18
N PHE A 218 -7.85 -8.15 -4.14
CA PHE A 218 -6.73 -8.87 -3.52
C PHE A 218 -6.97 -9.11 -2.02
N CYS A 219 -7.39 -8.07 -1.28
CA CYS A 219 -7.67 -8.18 0.14
C CYS A 219 -8.76 -9.21 0.43
N ASN A 220 -9.87 -9.18 -0.30
CA ASN A 220 -10.94 -10.16 -0.18
C ASN A 220 -10.48 -11.58 -0.53
N LEU A 221 -9.70 -11.72 -1.61
CA LEU A 221 -9.17 -13.01 -2.02
C LEU A 221 -8.26 -13.60 -0.94
N TRP A 222 -7.33 -12.81 -0.40
CA TRP A 222 -6.43 -13.27 0.66
C TRP A 222 -7.17 -13.63 1.94
N ARG A 223 -8.13 -12.80 2.36
CA ARG A 223 -8.96 -13.06 3.56
C ARG A 223 -9.87 -14.28 3.39
N SER A 224 -10.34 -14.57 2.17
CA SER A 224 -11.13 -15.79 1.89
C SER A 224 -10.34 -17.09 2.12
N LEU A 225 -9.01 -16.99 2.17
CA LEU A 225 -8.08 -18.07 2.49
C LEU A 225 -7.51 -17.98 3.92
N GLU A 226 -8.26 -17.29 4.81
CA GLU A 226 -7.89 -17.07 6.23
C GLU A 226 -6.61 -16.22 6.40
N GLY A 227 -6.30 -15.39 5.40
CA GLY A 227 -5.20 -14.45 5.47
C GLY A 227 -5.56 -13.18 6.23
N GLN A 228 -4.56 -12.56 6.85
CA GLN A 228 -4.69 -11.30 7.59
C GLN A 228 -3.98 -10.17 6.85
N ILE A 229 -4.48 -8.96 6.98
CA ILE A 229 -3.93 -7.73 6.41
C ILE A 229 -3.67 -6.77 7.55
N TRP A 230 -2.48 -6.22 7.59
CA TRP A 230 -2.02 -5.36 8.66
C TRP A 230 -1.67 -3.97 8.15
N VAL A 231 -1.91 -2.97 8.99
CA VAL A 231 -1.53 -1.59 8.73
C VAL A 231 -0.66 -1.08 9.88
N ASP A 232 0.43 -0.40 9.53
CA ASP A 232 1.22 0.39 10.49
C ASP A 232 0.75 1.86 10.45
N PRO A 233 0.02 2.34 11.48
CA PRO A 233 -0.50 3.70 11.50
C PRO A 233 0.58 4.77 11.75
N SER A 234 1.82 4.37 12.10
CA SER A 234 2.93 5.29 12.33
C SER A 234 3.64 5.71 11.04
N ILE A 235 3.33 5.06 9.92
CA ILE A 235 3.90 5.37 8.61
C ILE A 235 3.20 6.59 8.04
N GLU A 236 3.98 7.63 7.72
CA GLU A 236 3.48 8.89 7.18
C GLU A 236 3.91 9.06 5.72
N LEU A 237 2.96 8.95 4.82
CA LEU A 237 3.17 9.00 3.38
C LEU A 237 2.63 10.30 2.80
N GLN A 238 3.17 10.68 1.64
CA GLN A 238 2.65 11.79 0.85
C GLN A 238 2.14 11.28 -0.49
N HIS A 239 0.94 11.69 -0.88
CA HIS A 239 0.35 11.35 -2.17
C HIS A 239 0.44 12.56 -3.10
N ILE A 240 1.26 12.46 -4.14
CA ILE A 240 1.64 13.58 -4.99
C ILE A 240 0.69 13.68 -6.18
N GLY A 241 -0.08 14.76 -6.21
CA GLY A 241 -0.92 15.17 -7.33
C GLY A 241 -0.43 16.48 -7.92
N ASN A 242 -1.36 17.43 -8.14
CA ASN A 242 -1.04 18.85 -8.35
C ASN A 242 -0.64 19.55 -7.05
N TYR A 243 -0.83 18.85 -5.95
CA TYR A 243 -0.48 19.23 -4.58
C TYR A 243 0.07 17.99 -3.86
N ALA A 244 1.00 18.17 -2.91
CA ALA A 244 1.50 17.09 -2.07
C ALA A 244 0.54 16.88 -0.88
N PHE A 245 -0.36 15.90 -0.98
CA PHE A 245 -1.28 15.57 0.10
C PHE A 245 -0.55 14.80 1.18
N LYS A 246 -0.43 15.40 2.36
CA LYS A 246 0.14 14.78 3.56
C LYS A 246 -1.00 14.28 4.45
N GLY A 247 -0.73 13.27 5.27
CA GLY A 247 -1.67 12.78 6.26
C GLY A 247 -0.97 12.06 7.40
N SER A 248 -1.46 12.27 8.61
CA SER A 248 -1.03 11.56 9.82
C SER A 248 -2.26 10.97 10.49
N LEU A 249 -2.35 9.63 10.48
CA LEU A 249 -3.43 8.92 11.17
C LEU A 249 -3.43 9.21 12.66
N LYS A 250 -2.24 9.25 13.27
CA LYS A 250 -2.09 9.57 14.69
C LYS A 250 -2.65 10.94 15.02
N SER A 251 -2.25 11.97 14.27
CA SER A 251 -2.74 13.33 14.49
C SER A 251 -4.26 13.46 14.28
N GLN A 252 -4.81 12.73 13.32
CA GLN A 252 -6.27 12.71 13.12
C GLN A 252 -6.97 11.95 14.26
N ALA A 253 -6.45 10.81 14.73
CA ALA A 253 -7.00 10.08 15.85
C ALA A 253 -7.03 10.95 17.12
N ASP A 254 -5.97 11.70 17.42
CA ASP A 254 -5.89 12.60 18.57
C ASP A 254 -6.98 13.70 18.54
N ILE A 255 -7.36 14.18 17.37
CA ILE A 255 -8.38 15.20 17.20
C ILE A 255 -9.80 14.61 17.26
N TYR A 256 -10.05 13.58 16.43
CA TYR A 256 -11.41 13.07 16.26
C TYR A 256 -11.85 12.15 17.40
N HIS A 257 -10.92 11.42 18.04
CA HIS A 257 -11.23 10.59 19.21
C HIS A 257 -11.70 11.42 20.42
N LYS A 258 -11.12 12.62 20.64
CA LYS A 258 -11.54 13.50 21.73
C LYS A 258 -12.97 14.04 21.55
N SER A 259 -13.44 14.11 20.30
CA SER A 259 -14.75 14.65 19.96
C SER A 259 -15.90 13.68 20.19
N ILE A 260 -15.60 12.37 20.25
CA ILE A 260 -16.62 11.31 20.49
C ILE A 260 -16.90 11.17 21.99
N LYS A 261 -16.01 11.71 22.84
CA LYS A 261 -16.13 11.64 24.32
C LYS A 261 -16.76 12.88 24.94
N THR A 262 -17.13 13.87 24.15
CA THR A 262 -17.88 15.08 24.56
C THR A 262 -19.26 15.09 23.93
#